data_44981e4146f3b7c6987b09be90008035
#
_entry.id   44981e4146f3b7c6987b09be90008035
#
_cell.length_a   1.000
_cell.length_b   1.000
_cell.length_c   1.000
_cell.angle_alpha   90.00
_cell.angle_beta   90.00
_cell.angle_gamma   90.00
#
_symmetry.space_group_name_H-M   'P 1'
#
loop_
_entity.id
_entity.type
_entity.pdbx_description
1 polymer ?
#
loop_
_entity_poly.entity_id
_entity_poly.type
_entity_poly.pdbx_seq_one_letter_code
_entity_poly.pdbx_strand_id
1 'polypeptide(L)'
;AFDGVALSELRAQSLSLTGLFVELLDQRVPGLDIVTPRDQRRGSQVSFAHPHAYGLVQALIARGVIGDYRDPGLARFGFAPLYVRHVDVWDAVDHLVQVLANEEHLDPAYSARNAVT
;
A
#
# COMPACT_ATOMS: atom_id res chain seq x y z
N ALA A 1 -25.05 -12.14 1.49
CA ALA A 1 -24.33 -13.34 1.14
C ALA A 1 -23.79 -13.24 -0.28
N PHE A 2 -22.63 -13.78 -0.48
CA PHE A 2 -21.99 -13.73 -1.77
C PHE A 2 -22.13 -15.07 -2.46
N ASP A 3 -22.67 -15.05 -3.66
CA ASP A 3 -22.71 -16.21 -4.51
C ASP A 3 -21.49 -16.22 -5.47
N GLY A 4 -21.43 -17.16 -6.39
CA GLY A 4 -20.30 -17.30 -7.30
C GLY A 4 -20.10 -16.10 -8.22
N VAL A 5 -21.17 -15.42 -8.58
CA VAL A 5 -21.09 -14.22 -9.41
C VAL A 5 -20.45 -13.09 -8.64
N ALA A 6 -20.86 -12.90 -7.39
CA ALA A 6 -20.26 -11.85 -6.55
C ALA A 6 -18.78 -12.11 -6.29
N LEU A 7 -18.34 -13.36 -6.16
CA LEU A 7 -16.93 -13.67 -5.99
C LEU A 7 -16.10 -13.27 -7.22
N SER A 8 -16.62 -13.50 -8.43
CA SER A 8 -15.96 -13.07 -9.65
C SER A 8 -15.85 -11.56 -9.72
N GLU A 9 -16.91 -10.86 -9.35
CA GLU A 9 -16.91 -9.39 -9.34
C GLU A 9 -15.94 -8.83 -8.31
N LEU A 10 -15.87 -9.45 -7.12
CA LEU A 10 -14.93 -9.03 -6.08
C LEU A 10 -13.49 -9.25 -6.52
N ARG A 11 -13.21 -10.34 -7.23
CA ARG A 11 -11.87 -10.59 -7.77
C ARG A 11 -11.51 -9.54 -8.80
N ALA A 12 -12.42 -9.20 -9.71
CA ALA A 12 -12.20 -8.17 -10.71
C ALA A 12 -11.98 -6.80 -10.06
N GLN A 13 -12.76 -6.48 -9.04
CA GLN A 13 -12.62 -5.23 -8.30
C GLN A 13 -11.28 -5.17 -7.58
N SER A 14 -10.85 -6.27 -6.97
CA SER A 14 -9.57 -6.37 -6.30
C SER A 14 -8.41 -6.11 -7.26
N LEU A 15 -8.46 -6.72 -8.45
CA LEU A 15 -7.45 -6.50 -9.48
C LEU A 15 -7.46 -5.06 -9.98
N SER A 16 -8.63 -4.46 -10.09
CA SER A 16 -8.77 -3.05 -10.51
C SER A 16 -8.15 -2.10 -9.49
N LEU A 17 -8.41 -2.32 -8.21
CA LEU A 17 -7.87 -1.48 -7.13
C LEU A 17 -6.35 -1.62 -7.02
N THR A 18 -5.85 -2.84 -7.00
CA THR A 18 -4.40 -3.07 -6.91
C THR A 18 -3.68 -2.62 -8.18
N GLY A 19 -4.30 -2.80 -9.35
CA GLY A 19 -3.77 -2.31 -10.60
C GLY A 19 -3.63 -0.79 -10.63
N LEU A 20 -4.65 -0.09 -10.14
CA LEU A 20 -4.60 1.37 -10.02
C LEU A 20 -3.48 1.80 -9.07
N PHE A 21 -3.36 1.13 -7.93
CA PHE A 21 -2.32 1.45 -6.96
C PHE A 21 -0.93 1.31 -7.58
N VAL A 22 -0.66 0.19 -8.25
CA VAL A 22 0.63 -0.05 -8.92
C VAL A 22 0.88 1.00 -10.01
N GLU A 23 -0.12 1.30 -10.82
CA GLU A 23 0.01 2.29 -11.90
C GLU A 23 0.33 3.67 -11.34
N LEU A 24 -0.36 4.09 -10.29
CA LEU A 24 -0.11 5.38 -9.65
C LEU A 24 1.27 5.44 -9.01
N LEU A 25 1.72 4.34 -8.41
CA LEU A 25 3.08 4.27 -7.86
C LEU A 25 4.12 4.41 -8.97
N ASP A 26 3.93 3.74 -10.09
CA ASP A 26 4.84 3.85 -11.23
C ASP A 26 4.93 5.28 -11.74
N GLN A 27 3.81 5.99 -11.77
CA GLN A 27 3.74 7.36 -12.28
C GLN A 27 4.26 8.40 -11.29
N ARG A 28 3.92 8.24 -10.03
CA ARG A 28 4.14 9.28 -9.02
C ARG A 28 5.33 9.01 -8.10
N VAL A 29 5.75 7.76 -8.00
CA VAL A 29 6.93 7.36 -7.21
C VAL A 29 7.80 6.45 -8.07
N PRO A 30 8.38 7.00 -9.15
CA PRO A 30 9.21 6.20 -10.05
C PRO A 30 10.45 5.66 -9.31
N GLY A 31 10.82 4.43 -9.63
CA GLY A 31 11.96 3.77 -8.99
C GLY A 31 11.61 3.01 -7.73
N LEU A 32 10.36 3.04 -7.29
CA LEU A 32 9.93 2.23 -6.16
C LEU A 32 9.95 0.75 -6.54
N ASP A 33 10.52 -0.07 -5.67
CA ASP A 33 10.69 -1.50 -5.93
C ASP A 33 9.42 -2.27 -5.54
N ILE A 34 8.50 -2.41 -6.50
CA ILE A 34 7.24 -3.14 -6.28
C ILE A 34 7.52 -4.62 -6.42
N VAL A 35 7.30 -5.37 -5.35
CA VAL A 35 7.60 -6.79 -5.25
C VAL A 35 6.43 -7.66 -5.71
N THR A 36 5.21 -7.17 -5.54
CA THR A 36 4.01 -7.89 -5.92
C THR A 36 3.94 -8.13 -7.43
N PRO A 37 3.51 -9.33 -7.87
CA PRO A 37 3.30 -9.57 -9.30
C PRO A 37 2.36 -8.52 -9.92
N ARG A 38 2.69 -8.08 -11.13
CA ARG A 38 1.91 -7.03 -11.81
C ARG A 38 0.78 -7.60 -12.66
N ASP A 39 0.70 -8.91 -12.75
CA ASP A 39 -0.34 -9.60 -13.52
C ASP A 39 -1.46 -10.12 -12.61
N GLN A 40 -2.27 -11.01 -13.16
CA GLN A 40 -3.44 -11.55 -12.45
C GLN A 40 -3.10 -12.44 -11.26
N ARG A 41 -1.82 -12.78 -11.07
CA ARG A 41 -1.40 -13.58 -9.91
C ARG A 41 -1.42 -12.79 -8.61
N ARG A 42 -1.46 -11.45 -8.69
CA ARG A 42 -1.51 -10.64 -7.47
C ARG A 42 -2.88 -10.82 -6.80
N GLY A 43 -2.87 -10.78 -5.48
CA GLY A 43 -4.11 -10.80 -4.70
C GLY A 43 -4.65 -9.40 -4.48
N SER A 44 -5.27 -9.19 -3.33
CA SER A 44 -5.80 -7.89 -2.92
C SER A 44 -4.77 -7.03 -2.21
N GLN A 45 -3.50 -7.43 -2.22
CA GLN A 45 -2.42 -6.73 -1.53
C GLN A 45 -1.32 -6.35 -2.51
N VAL A 46 -0.67 -5.22 -2.21
CA VAL A 46 0.52 -4.78 -2.94
C VAL A 46 1.63 -4.53 -1.93
N SER A 47 2.81 -5.06 -2.21
CA SER A 47 4.00 -4.89 -1.39
C SER A 47 5.09 -4.22 -2.19
N PHE A 48 5.82 -3.30 -1.56
CA PHE A 48 7.02 -2.73 -2.16
C PHE A 48 8.15 -2.69 -1.14
N ALA A 49 9.37 -2.76 -1.63
CA ALA A 49 10.57 -2.67 -0.80
C ALA A 49 11.01 -1.22 -0.70
N HIS A 50 11.47 -0.82 0.48
CA HIS A 50 12.01 0.52 0.71
C HIS A 50 13.00 0.44 1.88
N PRO A 51 14.13 1.19 1.81
CA PRO A 51 15.12 1.18 2.91
C PRO A 51 14.53 1.62 4.25
N HIS A 52 13.49 2.44 4.22
CA HIS A 52 12.82 2.96 5.43
C HIS A 52 11.35 2.54 5.45
N ALA A 53 11.07 1.28 5.07
CA ALA A 53 9.71 0.78 4.97
C ALA A 53 8.94 0.87 6.30
N TYR A 54 9.60 0.59 7.41
CA TYR A 54 8.94 0.66 8.71
C TYR A 54 8.44 2.08 9.02
N GLY A 55 9.31 3.07 8.89
CA GLY A 55 8.93 4.47 9.11
C GLY A 55 7.86 4.93 8.15
N LEU A 56 7.94 4.46 6.91
CA LEU A 56 6.96 4.78 5.88
C LEU A 56 5.57 4.27 6.26
N VAL A 57 5.48 3.02 6.71
CA VAL A 57 4.20 2.43 7.15
C VAL A 57 3.66 3.19 8.35
N GLN A 58 4.51 3.52 9.33
CA GLN A 58 4.06 4.24 10.53
C GLN A 58 3.58 5.65 10.21
N ALA A 59 4.29 6.37 9.34
CA ALA A 59 3.89 7.71 8.92
C ALA A 59 2.56 7.67 8.17
N LEU A 60 2.35 6.66 7.33
CA LEU A 60 1.08 6.49 6.61
C LEU A 60 -0.06 6.14 7.56
N ILE A 61 0.18 5.30 8.55
CA ILE A 61 -0.84 4.99 9.58
C ILE A 61 -1.27 6.27 10.28
N ALA A 62 -0.33 7.15 10.60
CA ALA A 62 -0.64 8.44 11.23
C ALA A 62 -1.52 9.31 10.35
N ARG A 63 -1.48 9.11 9.04
CA ARG A 63 -2.33 9.81 8.07
C ARG A 63 -3.64 9.07 7.76
N GLY A 64 -3.87 7.94 8.44
CA GLY A 64 -5.08 7.15 8.22
C GLY A 64 -4.97 6.11 7.11
N VAL A 65 -3.79 5.91 6.55
CA VAL A 65 -3.55 4.90 5.52
C VAL A 65 -2.94 3.68 6.19
N ILE A 66 -3.72 2.61 6.27
CA ILE A 66 -3.36 1.44 7.05
C ILE A 66 -2.63 0.42 6.17
N GLY A 67 -1.42 0.11 6.56
CA GLY A 67 -0.62 -0.95 5.96
C GLY A 67 0.12 -1.69 7.04
N ASP A 68 0.95 -2.65 6.66
CA ASP A 68 1.80 -3.30 7.63
C ASP A 68 3.25 -3.39 7.11
N TYR A 69 4.13 -3.66 8.03
CA TYR A 69 5.55 -3.83 7.75
C TYR A 69 5.91 -5.31 7.80
N ARG A 70 6.72 -5.75 6.84
CA ARG A 70 7.28 -7.10 6.80
C ARG A 70 8.79 -7.03 6.67
N ASP A 71 9.50 -7.73 7.56
CA ASP A 71 10.94 -7.86 7.42
C ASP A 71 11.28 -8.55 6.10
N PRO A 72 12.37 -8.18 5.45
CA PRO A 72 13.42 -7.25 5.89
C PRO A 72 13.25 -5.80 5.43
N GLY A 73 12.16 -5.41 4.87
CA GLY A 73 11.99 -4.03 4.43
C GLY A 73 10.86 -3.88 3.43
N LEU A 74 9.74 -4.54 3.70
CA LEU A 74 8.55 -4.48 2.84
C LEU A 74 7.44 -3.67 3.51
N ALA A 75 6.86 -2.74 2.76
CA ALA A 75 5.61 -2.09 3.11
C ALA A 75 4.50 -2.79 2.33
N ARG A 76 3.44 -3.18 3.01
CA ARG A 76 2.35 -3.95 2.41
C ARG A 76 1.02 -3.28 2.66
N PHE A 77 0.22 -3.14 1.61
CA PHE A 77 -1.07 -2.47 1.65
C PHE A 77 -2.14 -3.37 1.05
N GLY A 78 -3.27 -3.51 1.76
CA GLY A 78 -4.38 -4.34 1.32
C GLY A 78 -5.57 -3.48 0.88
N PHE A 79 -6.29 -3.97 -0.13
CA PHE A 79 -7.42 -3.27 -0.71
C PHE A 79 -8.62 -4.21 -0.75
N ALA A 80 -9.39 -4.22 0.35
CA ALA A 80 -10.60 -5.04 0.45
C ALA A 80 -11.69 -4.41 -0.44
N PRO A 81 -12.15 -5.10 -1.50
CA PRO A 81 -13.02 -4.47 -2.50
C PRO A 81 -14.39 -4.07 -1.97
N LEU A 82 -14.82 -4.60 -0.82
CA LEU A 82 -16.08 -4.19 -0.21
C LEU A 82 -16.01 -2.84 0.50
N TYR A 83 -14.81 -2.40 0.86
CA TYR A 83 -14.64 -1.22 1.70
C TYR A 83 -13.78 -0.14 1.08
N VAL A 84 -12.97 -0.48 0.08
CA VAL A 84 -12.04 0.45 -0.54
C VAL A 84 -12.55 0.82 -1.92
N ARG A 85 -12.55 2.11 -2.20
CA ARG A 85 -12.94 2.66 -3.51
C ARG A 85 -11.69 3.12 -4.25
N HIS A 86 -11.82 3.33 -5.56
CA HIS A 86 -10.69 3.83 -6.36
C HIS A 86 -10.19 5.19 -5.88
N VAL A 87 -11.09 6.05 -5.40
CA VAL A 87 -10.68 7.34 -4.84
C VAL A 87 -9.83 7.16 -3.59
N ASP A 88 -10.08 6.12 -2.80
CA ASP A 88 -9.29 5.84 -1.61
C ASP A 88 -7.87 5.42 -1.98
N VAL A 89 -7.71 4.71 -3.10
CA VAL A 89 -6.41 4.34 -3.64
C VAL A 89 -5.64 5.59 -4.09
N TRP A 90 -6.31 6.51 -4.76
CA TRP A 90 -5.73 7.81 -5.13
C TRP A 90 -5.24 8.57 -3.90
N ASP A 91 -6.09 8.64 -2.87
CA ASP A 91 -5.74 9.34 -1.64
C ASP A 91 -4.56 8.68 -0.93
N ALA A 92 -4.50 7.35 -0.93
CA ALA A 92 -3.39 6.63 -0.31
C ALA A 92 -2.05 6.96 -1.00
N VAL A 93 -2.03 6.98 -2.33
CA VAL A 93 -0.83 7.35 -3.08
C VAL A 93 -0.47 8.81 -2.83
N ASP A 94 -1.46 9.68 -2.75
CA ASP A 94 -1.26 11.10 -2.44
C ASP A 94 -0.56 11.27 -1.09
N HIS A 95 -1.04 10.57 -0.07
CA HIS A 95 -0.40 10.58 1.25
C HIS A 95 1.03 10.03 1.19
N LEU A 96 1.24 8.95 0.45
CA LEU A 96 2.58 8.38 0.27
C LEU A 96 3.54 9.40 -0.35
N VAL A 97 3.10 10.08 -1.39
CA VAL A 97 3.91 11.12 -2.05
C VAL A 97 4.26 12.23 -1.06
N GLN A 98 3.29 12.66 -0.25
CA GLN A 98 3.52 13.70 0.75
C GLN A 98 4.48 13.24 1.85
N VAL A 99 4.34 12.01 2.32
CA VAL A 99 5.25 11.43 3.32
C VAL A 99 6.68 11.44 2.80
N LEU A 100 6.88 11.01 1.57
CA LEU A 100 8.22 10.97 0.97
C LEU A 100 8.77 12.38 0.74
N ALA A 101 7.94 13.30 0.24
CA ALA A 101 8.37 14.67 -0.03
C ALA A 101 8.74 15.42 1.24
N ASN A 102 8.00 15.19 2.31
CA ASN A 102 8.23 15.83 3.60
C ASN A 102 9.22 15.06 4.49
N GLU A 103 9.70 13.91 4.00
CA GLU A 103 10.61 13.04 4.75
C GLU A 103 10.03 12.57 6.09
N GLU A 104 8.71 12.42 6.18
CA GLU A 104 8.03 12.01 7.41
C GLU A 104 8.44 10.61 7.84
N HIS A 105 8.76 9.74 6.88
CA HIS A 105 9.24 8.39 7.16
C HIS A 105 10.59 8.35 7.87
N LEU A 106 11.33 9.45 7.86
CA LEU A 106 12.62 9.58 8.53
C LEU A 106 12.50 10.18 9.94
N ASP A 107 11.32 10.69 10.29
CA ASP A 107 11.08 11.24 11.62
C ASP A 107 11.26 10.13 12.67
N PRO A 108 12.05 10.37 13.74
CA PRO A 108 12.23 9.37 14.80
C PRO A 108 10.92 8.89 15.43
N ALA A 109 9.88 9.71 15.42
CA ALA A 109 8.56 9.32 15.92
C ALA A 109 7.98 8.12 15.14
N TYR A 110 8.36 7.97 13.87
CA TYR A 110 7.86 6.89 13.02
C TYR A 110 8.94 5.88 12.67
N SER A 111 10.17 6.32 12.47
CA SER A 111 11.24 5.46 11.94
C SER A 111 11.89 4.58 13.00
N ALA A 112 11.85 4.99 14.27
CA ALA A 112 12.48 4.22 15.34
C ALA A 112 11.61 3.04 15.74
N ARG A 113 12.14 1.83 15.58
CA ARG A 113 11.44 0.63 16.06
C ARG A 113 11.62 0.53 17.56
N ASN A 114 10.49 0.34 18.24
CA ASN A 114 10.52 0.16 19.67
C ASN A 114 11.14 -1.19 20.01
N ALA A 115 12.09 -1.21 20.95
CA ALA A 115 12.80 -2.42 21.31
C ALA A 115 11.89 -3.49 21.92
N VAL A 116 10.73 -3.12 22.42
CA VAL A 116 9.78 -4.07 22.99
C VAL A 116 8.77 -4.60 22.00
N THR A 117 8.83 -4.20 20.77
CA THR A 117 7.89 -4.67 19.73
C THR A 117 8.48 -5.73 18.86
#